data_0c3d55bda06b6c0892fd2ee7b7a31e03
#
_entry.id   0c3d55bda06b6c0892fd2ee7b7a31e03
#
_cell.length_a   1.000
_cell.length_b   1.000
_cell.length_c   1.000
_cell.angle_alpha   90.00
_cell.angle_beta   90.00
_cell.angle_gamma   90.00
#
_symmetry.space_group_name_H-M   'P 1'
#
loop_
_entity.id
_entity.type
_entity.pdbx_description
1 polymer ?
#
loop_
_entity_poly.entity_id
_entity_poly.type
_entity_poly.pdbx_seq_one_letter_code
_entity_poly.pdbx_strand_id
1 'polypeptide(L)'
;MFTRTVEVTTKSGKAQELTTLINDKVLPILKKQTGFVDETVLVSDTEPNRGLAISFWNTKQDAERYQKEQYPAIQEMIRPLLDAEPVVRTFNVDTSTTHKIAATKAA
;
A
#
# COMPACT_ATOMS: atom_id res chain seq x y z
N MET A 1 5.01 1.48 -14.87
CA MET A 1 4.22 1.58 -13.61
C MET A 1 4.98 0.92 -12.48
N PHE A 2 4.90 1.50 -11.32
CA PHE A 2 5.61 1.07 -10.14
C PHE A 2 4.61 0.76 -9.03
N THR A 3 4.89 -0.25 -8.20
CA THR A 3 4.00 -0.60 -7.11
C THR A 3 4.77 -0.71 -5.79
N ARG A 4 4.05 -0.41 -4.73
CA ARG A 4 4.55 -0.44 -3.38
C ARG A 4 3.59 -1.28 -2.55
N THR A 5 4.12 -2.26 -1.83
CA THR A 5 3.31 -3.11 -0.96
C THR A 5 3.69 -2.87 0.49
N VAL A 6 2.70 -2.87 1.36
CA VAL A 6 2.89 -2.75 2.80
C VAL A 6 2.18 -3.91 3.47
N GLU A 7 2.95 -4.86 3.99
CA GLU A 7 2.41 -5.99 4.74
C GLU A 7 2.29 -5.59 6.20
N VAL A 8 1.12 -5.79 6.78
CA VAL A 8 0.83 -5.43 8.16
C VAL A 8 0.29 -6.62 8.94
N THR A 9 0.62 -6.63 10.25
CA THR A 9 0.03 -7.56 11.20
C THR A 9 -0.58 -6.72 12.29
N THR A 10 -1.90 -6.80 12.45
CA THR A 10 -2.60 -6.01 13.46
C THR A 10 -2.60 -6.71 14.80
N LYS A 11 -2.79 -5.93 15.86
CA LYS A 11 -3.12 -6.48 17.15
C LYS A 11 -4.45 -7.23 17.05
N SER A 12 -4.65 -8.21 17.93
CA SER A 12 -5.88 -9.00 17.95
C SER A 12 -7.12 -8.11 18.02
N GLY A 13 -8.07 -8.35 17.13
CA GLY A 13 -9.32 -7.59 17.07
C GLY A 13 -9.23 -6.20 16.47
N LYS A 14 -8.08 -5.79 15.91
CA LYS A 14 -7.87 -4.44 15.37
C LYS A 14 -7.89 -4.36 13.85
N ALA A 15 -8.10 -5.48 13.15
CA ALA A 15 -8.06 -5.49 11.69
C ALA A 15 -9.11 -4.55 11.07
N GLN A 16 -10.35 -4.58 11.57
CA GLN A 16 -11.42 -3.73 11.05
C GLN A 16 -11.13 -2.25 11.33
N GLU A 17 -10.59 -1.94 12.50
CA GLU A 17 -10.24 -0.56 12.86
C GLU A 17 -9.15 -0.03 11.92
N LEU A 18 -8.17 -0.85 11.60
CA LEU A 18 -7.12 -0.48 10.64
C LEU A 18 -7.70 -0.23 9.25
N THR A 19 -8.56 -1.12 8.76
CA THR A 19 -9.20 -0.97 7.45
C THR A 19 -10.00 0.34 7.37
N THR A 20 -10.75 0.64 8.42
CA THR A 20 -11.51 1.89 8.52
C THR A 20 -10.58 3.09 8.51
N LEU A 21 -9.49 3.04 9.26
CA LEU A 21 -8.51 4.12 9.32
C LEU A 21 -7.87 4.37 7.95
N ILE A 22 -7.50 3.30 7.25
CA ILE A 22 -6.93 3.40 5.90
C ILE A 22 -7.92 4.08 4.97
N ASN A 23 -9.16 3.63 4.97
CA ASN A 23 -10.19 4.19 4.10
C ASN A 23 -10.48 5.67 4.40
N ASP A 24 -10.57 6.02 5.68
CA ASP A 24 -11.01 7.36 6.09
C ASP A 24 -9.89 8.39 6.13
N LYS A 25 -8.66 7.99 6.43
CA LYS A 25 -7.54 8.91 6.66
C LYS A 25 -6.39 8.75 5.69
N VAL A 26 -6.04 7.54 5.31
CA VAL A 26 -4.87 7.27 4.47
C VAL A 26 -5.21 7.46 2.99
N LEU A 27 -6.31 6.89 2.55
CA LEU A 27 -6.70 6.97 1.14
C LEU A 27 -6.89 8.43 0.65
N PRO A 28 -7.52 9.34 1.41
CA PRO A 28 -7.58 10.74 0.99
C PRO A 28 -6.21 11.38 0.79
N ILE A 29 -5.22 11.01 1.61
CA ILE A 29 -3.84 11.50 1.45
C ILE A 29 -3.23 10.94 0.15
N LEU A 30 -3.39 9.64 -0.10
CA LEU A 30 -2.89 8.99 -1.31
C LEU A 30 -3.47 9.63 -2.57
N LYS A 31 -4.77 9.88 -2.59
CA LYS A 31 -5.45 10.45 -3.76
C LYS A 31 -4.93 11.82 -4.17
N LYS A 32 -4.31 12.54 -3.25
CA LYS A 32 -3.73 13.86 -3.52
C LYS A 32 -2.29 13.80 -4.03
N GLN A 33 -1.68 12.62 -4.04
CA GLN A 33 -0.28 12.51 -4.41
C GLN A 33 -0.09 12.47 -5.92
N THR A 34 0.92 13.19 -6.38
CA THR A 34 1.31 13.15 -7.79
C THR A 34 1.69 11.72 -8.18
N GLY A 35 1.12 11.23 -9.27
CA GLY A 35 1.45 9.90 -9.80
C GLY A 35 0.74 8.73 -9.13
N PHE A 36 -0.10 8.98 -8.14
CA PHE A 36 -0.91 7.91 -7.55
C PHE A 36 -1.92 7.40 -8.58
N VAL A 37 -1.99 6.07 -8.73
CA VAL A 37 -2.89 5.43 -9.69
C VAL A 37 -4.08 4.80 -8.97
N ASP A 38 -3.82 3.81 -8.13
CA ASP A 38 -4.87 3.22 -7.30
C ASP A 38 -4.28 2.46 -6.11
N GLU A 39 -5.15 1.99 -5.23
CA GLU A 39 -4.78 1.18 -4.07
C GLU A 39 -5.73 0.00 -3.94
N THR A 40 -5.17 -1.15 -3.58
CA THR A 40 -5.93 -2.35 -3.23
C THR A 40 -5.50 -2.78 -1.84
N VAL A 41 -6.46 -3.03 -0.98
CA VAL A 41 -6.20 -3.56 0.37
C VAL A 41 -6.74 -4.98 0.42
N LEU A 42 -5.87 -5.91 0.79
CA LEU A 42 -6.20 -7.33 0.93
C LEU A 42 -6.14 -7.72 2.39
N VAL A 43 -7.09 -8.52 2.82
CA VAL A 43 -7.12 -9.10 4.17
C VAL A 43 -7.01 -10.60 4.02
N SER A 44 -6.11 -11.23 4.77
CA SER A 44 -5.95 -12.68 4.71
C SER A 44 -7.24 -13.38 5.15
N ASP A 45 -7.63 -14.40 4.39
CA ASP A 45 -8.80 -15.20 4.73
C ASP A 45 -8.51 -16.26 5.80
N THR A 46 -7.24 -16.59 6.02
CA THR A 46 -6.80 -17.60 7.00
C THR A 46 -6.19 -16.98 8.25
N GLU A 47 -5.64 -15.77 8.13
CA GLU A 47 -5.00 -15.06 9.25
C GLU A 47 -5.63 -13.67 9.37
N PRO A 48 -6.73 -13.54 10.14
CA PRO A 48 -7.55 -12.30 10.11
C PRO A 48 -6.81 -11.03 10.53
N ASN A 49 -5.66 -11.16 11.19
CA ASN A 49 -4.86 -9.99 11.60
C ASN A 49 -3.79 -9.61 10.58
N ARG A 50 -3.71 -10.32 9.46
CA ARG A 50 -2.71 -10.04 8.43
C ARG A 50 -3.35 -9.40 7.21
N GLY A 51 -2.75 -8.34 6.72
CA GLY A 51 -3.21 -7.64 5.54
C GLY A 51 -2.08 -7.16 4.66
N LEU A 52 -2.43 -6.77 3.45
CA LEU A 52 -1.49 -6.27 2.46
C LEU A 52 -2.13 -5.08 1.74
N ALA A 53 -1.50 -3.93 1.84
CA ALA A 53 -1.91 -2.75 1.08
C ALA A 53 -1.00 -2.63 -0.14
N ILE A 54 -1.59 -2.54 -1.32
CA ILE A 54 -0.86 -2.42 -2.58
C ILE A 54 -1.23 -1.09 -3.21
N SER A 55 -0.24 -0.23 -3.45
CA SER A 55 -0.46 1.03 -4.15
C SER A 55 0.29 1.04 -5.47
N PHE A 56 -0.34 1.60 -6.49
CA PHE A 56 0.23 1.70 -7.83
C PHE A 56 0.53 3.15 -8.17
N TRP A 57 1.66 3.37 -8.83
CA TRP A 57 2.21 4.69 -9.11
C TRP A 57 2.66 4.78 -10.55
N ASN A 58 2.53 5.94 -11.16
CA ASN A 58 2.99 6.15 -12.53
C ASN A 58 4.50 5.91 -12.64
N THR A 59 5.28 6.40 -11.67
CA THR A 59 6.73 6.27 -11.69
C THR A 59 7.27 5.89 -10.32
N LYS A 60 8.48 5.35 -10.33
CA LYS A 60 9.23 5.07 -9.10
C LYS A 60 9.46 6.34 -8.28
N GLN A 61 9.76 7.44 -8.96
CA GLN A 61 10.03 8.72 -8.31
C GLN A 61 8.83 9.25 -7.53
N ASP A 62 7.63 9.06 -8.08
CA ASP A 62 6.40 9.47 -7.40
C ASP A 62 6.18 8.66 -6.12
N ALA A 63 6.41 7.34 -6.19
CA ALA A 63 6.32 6.46 -5.04
C ALA A 63 7.35 6.79 -3.97
N GLU A 64 8.58 7.08 -4.37
CA GLU A 64 9.66 7.46 -3.45
C GLU A 64 9.38 8.78 -2.76
N ARG A 65 8.80 9.75 -3.47
CA ARG A 65 8.40 11.03 -2.89
C ARG A 65 7.34 10.81 -1.82
N TYR A 66 6.34 10.01 -2.09
CA TYR A 66 5.32 9.65 -1.11
C TYR A 66 5.93 8.97 0.11
N GLN A 67 6.82 7.99 -0.10
CA GLN A 67 7.49 7.27 0.98
C GLN A 67 8.25 8.23 1.90
N LYS A 68 8.90 9.23 1.32
CA LYS A 68 9.71 10.19 2.06
C LYS A 68 8.87 11.25 2.76
N GLU A 69 7.88 11.79 2.06
CA GLU A 69 7.16 12.98 2.52
C GLU A 69 5.90 12.67 3.32
N GLN A 70 5.20 11.59 3.01
CA GLN A 70 3.89 11.30 3.59
C GLN A 70 3.88 10.06 4.47
N TYR A 71 4.55 9.00 4.06
CA TYR A 71 4.45 7.71 4.73
C TYR A 71 4.88 7.74 6.20
N PRO A 72 5.90 8.49 6.63
CA PRO A 72 6.27 8.52 8.05
C PRO A 72 5.11 8.93 8.97
N ALA A 73 4.31 9.91 8.57
CA ALA A 73 3.13 10.32 9.34
C ALA A 73 2.04 9.24 9.33
N ILE A 74 1.86 8.57 8.19
CA ILE A 74 0.91 7.47 8.07
C ILE A 74 1.34 6.30 8.95
N GLN A 75 2.62 5.97 8.95
CA GLN A 75 3.16 4.90 9.78
C GLN A 75 2.90 5.17 11.27
N GLU A 76 3.09 6.40 11.72
CA GLU A 76 2.77 6.79 13.10
C GLU A 76 1.27 6.66 13.39
N MET A 77 0.43 6.98 12.43
CA MET A 77 -1.02 6.91 12.57
C MET A 77 -1.50 5.47 12.74
N ILE A 78 -0.92 4.52 12.02
CA ILE A 78 -1.34 3.11 12.06
C ILE A 78 -0.62 2.29 13.16
N ARG A 79 0.52 2.76 13.65
CA ARG A 79 1.37 2.04 14.60
C ARG A 79 0.61 1.50 15.82
N PRO A 80 -0.30 2.26 16.47
CA PRO A 80 -1.01 1.75 17.64
C PRO A 80 -1.86 0.51 17.38
N LEU A 81 -2.22 0.25 16.13
CA LEU A 81 -3.05 -0.89 15.74
C LEU A 81 -2.23 -2.11 15.33
N LEU A 82 -0.91 -1.96 15.21
CA LEU A 82 -0.04 -3.01 14.67
C LEU A 82 0.68 -3.77 15.79
N ASP A 83 0.87 -5.06 15.54
CA ASP A 83 1.60 -5.97 16.42
C ASP A 83 3.08 -6.09 16.02
N ALA A 84 3.44 -5.60 14.84
CA ALA A 84 4.79 -5.62 14.31
C ALA A 84 5.00 -4.43 13.36
N GLU A 85 6.25 -4.10 13.07
CA GLU A 85 6.55 -3.05 12.09
C GLU A 85 6.05 -3.47 10.71
N PRO A 86 5.47 -2.52 9.93
CA PRO A 86 5.06 -2.81 8.57
C PRO A 86 6.24 -3.22 7.70
N VAL A 87 6.03 -4.17 6.81
CA VAL A 87 7.06 -4.59 5.86
C VAL A 87 6.74 -3.96 4.51
N VAL A 88 7.59 -3.04 4.08
CA VAL A 88 7.44 -2.32 2.81
C VAL A 88 8.30 -2.97 1.75
N ARG A 89 7.69 -3.28 0.59
CA ARG A 89 8.41 -3.79 -0.58
C ARG A 89 7.98 -3.00 -1.80
N THR A 90 8.85 -2.93 -2.79
CA THR A 90 8.57 -2.22 -4.03
C THR A 90 8.88 -3.11 -5.23
N PHE A 91 8.13 -2.89 -6.32
CA PHE A 91 8.24 -3.70 -7.52
C PHE A 91 7.96 -2.85 -8.75
N ASN A 92 8.59 -3.19 -9.85
CA ASN A 92 8.17 -2.71 -11.16
C ASN A 92 7.02 -3.60 -11.63
N VAL A 93 5.99 -3.00 -12.21
CA VAL A 93 4.89 -3.78 -12.78
C VAL A 93 5.34 -4.29 -14.13
N ASP A 94 5.45 -5.60 -14.27
CA ASP A 94 5.80 -6.25 -15.55
C ASP A 94 4.58 -6.33 -16.47
N THR A 95 3.48 -6.88 -15.93
CA THR A 95 2.22 -7.00 -16.67
C THR A 95 1.06 -6.63 -15.76
N SER A 96 0.00 -6.08 -16.35
CA SER A 96 -1.24 -5.82 -15.63
C SER A 96 -2.39 -5.73 -16.62
N THR A 97 -3.37 -6.60 -16.47
CA THR A 97 -4.59 -6.52 -17.28
C THR A 97 -5.45 -5.33 -16.85
N THR A 98 -5.53 -5.07 -15.55
CA THR A 98 -6.27 -3.93 -15.00
C THR A 98 -5.72 -2.60 -15.50
N HIS A 99 -4.39 -2.44 -15.49
CA HIS A 99 -3.72 -1.20 -15.91
C HIS A 99 -3.28 -1.27 -17.38
N LYS A 100 -3.64 -2.34 -18.10
CA LYS A 100 -3.37 -2.52 -19.52
C LYS A 100 -1.89 -2.43 -19.87
N ILE A 101 -1.06 -3.09 -19.08
CA ILE A 101 0.38 -3.18 -19.31
C ILE A 101 0.71 -4.56 -19.86
N ALA A 102 1.31 -4.59 -21.05
CA ALA A 102 1.77 -5.84 -21.66
C ALA A 102 3.12 -6.25 -21.10
N ALA A 103 3.38 -7.54 -21.07
CA ALA A 103 4.67 -8.06 -20.65
C ALA A 103 5.79 -7.45 -21.48
N THR A 104 6.88 -7.02 -20.82
CA THR A 104 8.08 -6.60 -21.51
C THR A 104 8.70 -7.83 -22.13
N LYS A 105 8.87 -7.82 -23.46
CA LYS A 105 9.55 -8.94 -24.14
C LYS A 105 11.01 -8.94 -23.71
N ALA A 106 11.47 -10.07 -23.22
CA ALA A 106 12.90 -10.26 -22.99
C ALA A 106 13.62 -10.09 -24.31
N ALA A 107 14.61 -9.26 -24.30
CA ALA A 107 15.45 -9.08 -25.48
C ALA A 107 16.26 -10.33 -25.73
#